data_8fd3cda146ff5ef1ca884c5e8938ef82
#
_entry.id   8fd3cda146ff5ef1ca884c5e8938ef82
#
_cell.length_a   1.000
_cell.length_b   1.000
_cell.length_c   1.000
_cell.angle_alpha   90.00
_cell.angle_beta   90.00
_cell.angle_gamma   90.00
#
_symmetry.space_group_name_H-M   'P 1'
#
loop_
_entity.id
_entity.type
_entity.pdbx_description
1 polymer ?
#
loop_
_entity_poly.entity_id
_entity_poly.type
_entity_poly.pdbx_seq_one_letter_code
_entity_poly.pdbx_strand_id
1 'polypeptide(L)'
;MANTCLLHPRHPSPRLTCLPLCPSSCHPWSPPPLEDPLAPTSPGKFDVLSYLSHMNPMDGDDSRTVKVLYPPTPWAAPARWLLAVLAWLVVMAVGSSTAVALDPVGLGRSWTASATPATARIGALFTKGAGNGHFCTASVVDSPGGDVIISAAHCLSGDPGNTVFIPGYRNGKEPYGSWPVVHMIEDPNWTSNTDQDYDVAFAVVGPLHGKEIQQVVGGNTLAVNQPPSQLITLTGYPESANAPITCSNYSASFSQTQMRITCANYTDGTSGSPWVIPGKRGTGTVIGVIGGFEQGGYTPDVSYSVYFDGDVQSLYQQAVTMVR
;
A
#
# COMPACT_ATOMS: atom_id res chain seq x y z
N MET A 1 -70.96 3.56 39.54
CA MET A 1 -70.43 4.27 38.39
C MET A 1 -69.09 3.66 38.17
N ALA A 2 -68.94 2.98 37.12
CA ALA A 2 -67.96 1.91 36.89
C ALA A 2 -66.55 2.37 36.70
N ASN A 3 -65.57 1.87 37.48
CA ASN A 3 -64.16 1.90 37.27
C ASN A 3 -63.75 0.67 36.47
N THR A 4 -63.22 0.88 35.24
CA THR A 4 -62.67 -0.19 34.41
C THR A 4 -61.17 -0.10 34.50
N CYS A 5 -60.50 -1.03 35.19
CA CYS A 5 -59.08 -1.26 35.18
C CYS A 5 -58.72 -2.17 33.99
N LEU A 6 -57.85 -1.68 33.08
CA LEU A 6 -57.25 -2.49 32.03
C LEU A 6 -55.91 -3.05 32.54
N LEU A 7 -55.82 -4.37 32.55
CA LEU A 7 -54.64 -5.15 32.90
C LEU A 7 -53.66 -5.18 31.73
N HIS A 8 -52.39 -4.83 32.01
CA HIS A 8 -51.28 -5.06 31.10
C HIS A 8 -50.75 -6.51 31.23
N PRO A 9 -50.44 -7.21 30.15
CA PRO A 9 -49.80 -8.52 30.25
C PRO A 9 -48.31 -8.38 30.52
N ARG A 10 -47.85 -9.10 31.55
CA ARG A 10 -46.43 -9.25 31.94
C ARG A 10 -45.74 -10.24 30.99
N HIS A 11 -44.60 -9.86 30.46
CA HIS A 11 -43.65 -10.77 29.80
C HIS A 11 -42.90 -11.62 30.85
N PRO A 12 -42.73 -12.92 30.65
CA PRO A 12 -41.85 -13.74 31.48
C PRO A 12 -40.41 -13.72 30.93
N SER A 13 -39.48 -13.45 31.82
CA SER A 13 -38.03 -13.58 31.59
C SER A 13 -37.63 -15.04 31.38
N PRO A 14 -36.70 -15.36 30.45
CA PRO A 14 -36.13 -16.70 30.36
C PRO A 14 -35.14 -16.93 31.50
N ARG A 15 -35.35 -17.96 32.27
CA ARG A 15 -34.43 -18.48 33.29
C ARG A 15 -33.27 -19.18 32.60
N LEU A 16 -32.04 -18.78 32.91
CA LEU A 16 -30.83 -19.54 32.65
C LEU A 16 -30.81 -20.79 33.55
N THR A 17 -30.93 -21.95 32.95
CA THR A 17 -30.64 -23.24 33.60
C THR A 17 -29.14 -23.53 33.46
N CYS A 18 -28.43 -23.46 34.59
CA CYS A 18 -27.08 -24.01 34.71
C CYS A 18 -27.16 -25.54 34.80
N LEU A 19 -26.51 -26.23 33.87
CA LEU A 19 -26.19 -27.65 34.01
C LEU A 19 -24.81 -27.77 34.69
N PRO A 20 -24.68 -28.62 35.74
CA PRO A 20 -23.38 -28.91 36.32
C PRO A 20 -22.78 -30.11 35.59
N LEU A 21 -21.46 -30.08 35.39
CA LEU A 21 -20.50 -31.17 35.32
C LEU A 21 -19.40 -30.91 34.29
N CYS A 22 -18.26 -30.35 34.78
CA CYS A 22 -16.97 -30.71 34.27
C CYS A 22 -15.97 -30.81 35.43
N PRO A 23 -15.33 -31.96 35.63
CA PRO A 23 -14.32 -32.11 36.66
C PRO A 23 -13.00 -31.51 36.21
N SER A 24 -12.42 -30.75 37.11
CA SER A 24 -11.03 -30.40 37.38
C SER A 24 -9.97 -31.02 36.44
N SER A 25 -9.41 -30.18 35.56
CA SER A 25 -7.98 -30.05 35.24
C SER A 25 -7.76 -29.03 34.12
N CYS A 26 -7.81 -27.73 34.43
CA CYS A 26 -7.24 -26.71 33.58
C CYS A 26 -5.79 -26.50 34.01
N HIS A 27 -4.86 -27.10 33.30
CA HIS A 27 -3.48 -26.66 33.35
C HIS A 27 -3.33 -25.35 32.52
N PRO A 28 -2.62 -24.34 33.03
CA PRO A 28 -2.30 -23.16 32.23
C PRO A 28 -1.37 -23.57 31.07
N TRP A 29 -1.79 -23.23 29.89
CA TRP A 29 -1.01 -23.40 28.67
C TRP A 29 0.17 -22.43 28.68
N SER A 30 1.40 -22.96 28.83
CA SER A 30 2.62 -22.19 28.65
C SER A 30 3.05 -22.36 27.19
N PRO A 31 3.33 -21.29 26.45
CA PRO A 31 3.85 -21.39 25.11
C PRO A 31 5.27 -21.99 25.15
N PRO A 32 5.67 -22.77 24.12
CA PRO A 32 7.03 -23.30 24.01
C PRO A 32 8.04 -22.16 23.86
N PRO A 33 9.28 -22.34 24.34
CA PRO A 33 10.33 -21.34 24.16
C PRO A 33 10.62 -21.15 22.68
N LEU A 34 10.75 -19.87 22.27
CA LEU A 34 11.23 -19.46 20.96
C LEU A 34 12.66 -19.99 20.80
N GLU A 35 12.86 -20.88 19.85
CA GLU A 35 14.21 -21.27 19.39
C GLU A 35 14.79 -20.06 18.62
N ASP A 36 15.95 -19.57 19.07
CA ASP A 36 16.70 -18.53 18.38
C ASP A 36 17.08 -19.00 16.97
N PRO A 37 16.82 -18.19 15.93
CA PRO A 37 17.36 -18.48 14.60
C PRO A 37 18.90 -18.31 14.65
N LEU A 38 19.60 -19.37 14.27
CA LEU A 38 21.03 -19.48 14.13
C LEU A 38 21.68 -18.22 13.55
N ALA A 39 22.67 -17.72 14.25
CA ALA A 39 23.55 -16.66 13.80
C ALA A 39 24.21 -17.02 12.45
N PRO A 40 24.44 -16.05 11.55
CA PRO A 40 25.11 -16.31 10.29
C PRO A 40 26.57 -16.69 10.52
N THR A 41 26.94 -17.88 10.08
CA THR A 41 28.34 -18.34 10.04
C THR A 41 29.13 -17.42 9.12
N SER A 42 30.24 -16.91 9.63
CA SER A 42 31.21 -16.09 8.91
C SER A 42 31.72 -16.77 7.63
N PRO A 43 32.02 -16.00 6.56
CA PRO A 43 32.55 -16.57 5.33
C PRO A 43 33.96 -17.10 5.56
N GLY A 44 34.14 -18.39 5.29
CA GLY A 44 35.45 -19.05 5.31
C GLY A 44 36.40 -18.36 4.32
N LYS A 45 37.60 -18.09 4.81
CA LYS A 45 38.75 -17.67 3.99
C LYS A 45 39.08 -18.78 3.03
N PHE A 46 38.88 -18.54 1.73
CA PHE A 46 39.43 -19.40 0.69
C PHE A 46 40.96 -19.18 0.61
N ASP A 47 41.72 -20.20 1.03
CA ASP A 47 43.18 -20.23 0.93
C ASP A 47 43.57 -20.57 -0.51
N VAL A 48 44.09 -19.61 -1.26
CA VAL A 48 44.49 -19.74 -2.69
C VAL A 48 45.80 -20.52 -2.85
N LEU A 49 46.40 -20.99 -1.75
CA LEU A 49 47.72 -21.68 -1.76
C LEU A 49 47.67 -23.20 -1.93
N SER A 50 46.51 -23.82 -2.02
CA SER A 50 46.40 -25.29 -2.10
C SER A 50 46.32 -25.86 -3.52
N TYR A 51 46.38 -25.04 -4.57
CA TYR A 51 46.15 -25.51 -5.96
C TYR A 51 47.43 -25.67 -6.80
N LEU A 52 48.63 -25.48 -6.20
CA LEU A 52 49.92 -25.56 -6.96
C LEU A 52 50.78 -26.77 -6.60
N SER A 53 50.28 -27.82 -5.95
CA SER A 53 51.11 -28.95 -5.50
C SER A 53 50.88 -30.26 -6.25
N HIS A 54 50.34 -30.27 -7.47
CA HIS A 54 50.20 -31.48 -8.28
C HIS A 54 50.60 -31.23 -9.74
N MET A 55 51.90 -30.91 -9.96
CA MET A 55 52.55 -31.16 -11.25
C MET A 55 53.85 -31.92 -11.02
N ASN A 56 53.85 -33.17 -11.44
CA ASN A 56 55.01 -34.02 -11.50
C ASN A 56 56.05 -33.47 -12.46
N PRO A 57 57.34 -33.57 -12.14
CA PRO A 57 58.41 -33.28 -13.08
C PRO A 57 58.60 -34.48 -14.05
N MET A 58 58.53 -34.19 -15.35
CA MET A 58 59.07 -35.12 -16.34
C MET A 58 60.53 -34.72 -16.65
N ASP A 59 61.43 -35.64 -16.35
CA ASP A 59 62.82 -35.68 -16.77
C ASP A 59 62.93 -35.70 -18.30
N GLY A 60 63.87 -34.92 -18.83
CA GLY A 60 64.21 -34.94 -20.26
C GLY A 60 65.38 -34.02 -20.53
N ASP A 61 66.55 -34.57 -20.30
CA ASP A 61 67.88 -34.05 -20.69
C ASP A 61 67.94 -33.85 -22.21
N ASP A 62 68.20 -32.68 -22.72
CA ASP A 62 68.93 -32.45 -23.97
C ASP A 62 69.62 -31.08 -23.99
N SER A 63 70.90 -31.09 -23.80
CA SER A 63 71.82 -29.98 -23.84
C SER A 63 72.09 -29.56 -25.29
N ARG A 64 71.43 -28.52 -25.77
CA ARG A 64 71.89 -27.73 -26.95
C ARG A 64 71.94 -26.26 -26.61
N THR A 65 73.20 -25.82 -26.36
CA THR A 65 73.55 -24.40 -26.25
C THR A 65 73.31 -23.67 -27.57
N VAL A 66 72.24 -22.86 -27.65
CA VAL A 66 72.04 -21.92 -28.72
C VAL A 66 72.53 -20.54 -28.24
N LYS A 67 73.64 -20.05 -28.79
CA LYS A 67 74.11 -18.69 -28.62
C LYS A 67 73.14 -17.76 -29.35
N VAL A 68 72.27 -17.06 -28.60
CA VAL A 68 71.47 -15.98 -29.14
C VAL A 68 72.28 -14.69 -29.08
N LEU A 69 72.73 -14.24 -30.25
CA LEU A 69 73.32 -12.91 -30.46
C LEU A 69 72.17 -11.90 -30.39
N TYR A 70 72.13 -11.10 -29.36
CA TYR A 70 71.23 -9.96 -29.29
C TYR A 70 71.81 -8.77 -30.11
N PRO A 71 71.07 -8.22 -31.08
CA PRO A 71 71.42 -6.92 -31.65
C PRO A 71 71.11 -5.80 -30.67
N PRO A 72 71.85 -4.68 -30.66
CA PRO A 72 71.56 -3.57 -29.82
C PRO A 72 70.23 -2.91 -30.24
N THR A 73 69.29 -2.78 -29.31
CA THR A 73 68.01 -2.11 -29.54
C THR A 73 68.19 -0.63 -29.66
N PRO A 74 67.68 0.02 -30.71
CA PRO A 74 67.55 1.47 -30.71
C PRO A 74 66.40 1.95 -29.82
N TRP A 75 66.63 3.08 -29.22
CA TRP A 75 65.69 3.81 -28.38
C TRP A 75 64.33 4.04 -29.04
N ALA A 76 63.32 3.25 -28.72
CA ALA A 76 61.92 3.50 -29.10
C ALA A 76 60.94 2.89 -28.09
N ALA A 77 60.78 3.52 -26.95
CA ALA A 77 59.67 3.15 -26.05
C ALA A 77 59.24 4.23 -25.04
N PRO A 78 58.80 5.44 -25.46
CA PRO A 78 57.82 6.15 -24.61
C PRO A 78 56.38 6.05 -25.15
N ALA A 79 56.14 5.75 -26.44
CA ALA A 79 54.80 5.83 -27.04
C ALA A 79 53.84 4.72 -26.57
N ARG A 80 54.36 3.54 -26.27
CA ARG A 80 53.47 2.39 -25.83
C ARG A 80 52.92 2.55 -24.43
N TRP A 81 53.67 3.19 -23.53
CA TRP A 81 53.21 3.49 -22.18
C TRP A 81 52.20 4.62 -22.14
N LEU A 82 52.31 5.63 -22.98
CA LEU A 82 51.33 6.70 -23.08
C LEU A 82 49.98 6.23 -23.59
N LEU A 83 49.96 5.29 -24.55
CA LEU A 83 48.71 4.70 -25.04
C LEU A 83 48.05 3.81 -23.99
N ALA A 84 48.83 3.06 -23.19
CA ALA A 84 48.28 2.25 -22.10
C ALA A 84 47.67 3.12 -20.95
N VAL A 85 48.34 4.23 -20.62
CA VAL A 85 47.84 5.19 -19.61
C VAL A 85 46.60 5.92 -20.10
N LEU A 86 46.58 6.34 -21.40
CA LEU A 86 45.40 6.95 -22.02
C LEU A 86 44.20 5.97 -22.06
N ALA A 87 44.42 4.71 -22.42
CA ALA A 87 43.38 3.68 -22.40
C ALA A 87 42.84 3.45 -20.99
N TRP A 88 43.69 3.47 -19.97
CA TRP A 88 43.27 3.31 -18.55
C TRP A 88 42.48 4.53 -18.06
N LEU A 89 42.86 5.73 -18.42
CA LEU A 89 42.13 6.97 -18.11
C LEU A 89 40.77 7.03 -18.80
N VAL A 90 40.65 6.55 -20.04
CA VAL A 90 39.35 6.45 -20.74
C VAL A 90 38.44 5.42 -20.10
N VAL A 91 38.94 4.26 -19.64
CA VAL A 91 38.14 3.26 -18.92
C VAL A 91 37.66 3.79 -17.58
N MET A 92 38.45 4.60 -16.86
CA MET A 92 38.05 5.25 -15.61
C MET A 92 37.04 6.39 -15.81
N ALA A 93 37.04 7.06 -16.96
CA ALA A 93 36.11 8.15 -17.27
C ALA A 93 34.70 7.64 -17.66
N VAL A 94 34.57 6.41 -18.17
CA VAL A 94 33.27 5.81 -18.56
C VAL A 94 32.58 5.15 -17.39
N GLY A 95 33.28 4.88 -16.26
CA GLY A 95 32.75 4.22 -15.07
C GLY A 95 32.04 5.12 -14.06
N SER A 96 32.01 6.42 -14.24
CA SER A 96 31.29 7.34 -13.36
C SER A 96 29.87 7.54 -13.86
N SER A 97 29.06 6.48 -13.86
CA SER A 97 27.61 6.64 -13.77
C SER A 97 27.34 7.29 -12.42
N THR A 98 27.23 8.61 -12.39
CA THR A 98 26.57 9.29 -11.28
C THR A 98 25.15 8.73 -11.26
N ALA A 99 24.90 7.75 -10.39
CA ALA A 99 23.55 7.51 -9.92
C ALA A 99 23.10 8.87 -9.37
N VAL A 100 22.28 9.58 -10.13
CA VAL A 100 21.52 10.71 -9.60
C VAL A 100 20.67 10.06 -8.52
N ALA A 101 21.14 10.10 -7.27
CA ALA A 101 20.29 9.87 -6.13
C ALA A 101 19.19 10.93 -6.28
N LEU A 102 18.00 10.50 -6.68
CA LEU A 102 16.82 11.34 -6.55
C LEU A 102 16.80 11.71 -5.08
N ASP A 103 16.98 13.01 -4.79
CA ASP A 103 16.88 13.52 -3.44
C ASP A 103 15.61 12.91 -2.84
N PRO A 104 15.65 12.33 -1.62
CA PRO A 104 14.46 11.81 -1.01
C PRO A 104 13.47 12.97 -0.95
N VAL A 105 12.33 12.81 -1.62
CA VAL A 105 11.25 13.78 -1.57
C VAL A 105 10.95 13.99 -0.08
N GLY A 106 11.19 15.22 0.41
CA GLY A 106 11.03 15.53 1.82
C GLY A 106 9.62 15.24 2.31
N LEU A 107 9.41 15.19 3.61
CA LEU A 107 8.10 14.97 4.22
C LEU A 107 7.11 16.04 3.75
N GLY A 108 6.04 15.63 3.07
CA GLY A 108 4.95 16.50 2.66
C GLY A 108 4.17 17.01 3.87
N ARG A 109 3.94 18.31 3.92
CA ARG A 109 3.13 18.91 4.97
C ARG A 109 1.65 18.65 4.72
N SER A 110 0.89 18.27 5.74
CA SER A 110 -0.56 18.17 5.70
C SER A 110 -1.25 19.37 6.36
N TRP A 111 -2.46 19.64 5.94
CA TRP A 111 -3.34 20.67 6.53
C TRP A 111 -4.81 20.24 6.37
N THR A 112 -5.71 20.87 7.14
CA THR A 112 -7.14 20.61 6.98
C THR A 112 -7.59 20.99 5.56
N ALA A 113 -8.16 20.01 4.84
CA ALA A 113 -8.60 20.20 3.48
C ALA A 113 -9.80 21.17 3.40
N SER A 114 -9.82 22.05 2.43
CA SER A 114 -10.97 22.93 2.17
C SER A 114 -12.12 22.16 1.51
N ALA A 115 -13.36 22.61 1.71
CA ALA A 115 -14.52 22.08 0.99
C ALA A 115 -14.47 22.54 -0.47
N THR A 116 -14.26 21.60 -1.40
CA THR A 116 -14.16 21.84 -2.84
C THR A 116 -14.85 20.70 -3.60
N PRO A 117 -15.14 20.83 -4.90
CA PRO A 117 -15.63 19.70 -5.69
C PRO A 117 -14.70 18.47 -5.69
N ALA A 118 -13.39 18.67 -5.57
CA ALA A 118 -12.44 17.55 -5.47
C ALA A 118 -12.58 16.81 -4.13
N THR A 119 -12.65 17.52 -3.01
CA THR A 119 -12.81 16.91 -1.68
C THR A 119 -14.24 16.43 -1.40
N ALA A 120 -15.24 16.88 -2.18
CA ALA A 120 -16.61 16.36 -2.09
C ALA A 120 -16.73 14.89 -2.52
N ARG A 121 -15.83 14.40 -3.40
CA ARG A 121 -15.78 12.99 -3.84
C ARG A 121 -15.18 12.05 -2.81
N ILE A 122 -14.51 12.60 -1.81
CA ILE A 122 -13.82 11.85 -0.77
C ILE A 122 -14.62 11.97 0.51
N GLY A 123 -14.85 10.86 1.19
CA GLY A 123 -15.69 10.82 2.38
C GLY A 123 -15.18 9.84 3.40
N ALA A 124 -15.79 9.90 4.57
CA ALA A 124 -15.52 9.00 5.67
C ALA A 124 -16.49 7.80 5.66
N LEU A 125 -15.99 6.63 6.08
CA LEU A 125 -16.78 5.42 6.30
C LEU A 125 -17.17 5.34 7.79
N PHE A 126 -18.44 5.07 8.04
CA PHE A 126 -19.00 4.93 9.39
C PHE A 126 -19.71 3.58 9.52
N THR A 127 -19.70 3.04 10.73
CA THR A 127 -20.59 1.94 11.09
C THR A 127 -21.99 2.50 11.37
N LYS A 128 -23.00 1.94 10.73
CA LYS A 128 -24.41 2.36 10.88
C LYS A 128 -24.86 2.22 12.34
N GLY A 129 -25.35 3.30 12.91
CA GLY A 129 -25.87 3.31 14.29
C GLY A 129 -24.82 3.27 15.40
N ALA A 130 -23.53 3.20 15.08
CA ALA A 130 -22.43 3.18 16.07
C ALA A 130 -21.98 4.58 16.48
N GLY A 131 -22.87 5.52 16.68
CA GLY A 131 -22.45 6.84 17.21
C GLY A 131 -21.25 7.45 16.45
N ASN A 132 -20.51 8.30 16.86
CA ASN A 132 -19.76 9.34 16.20
C ASN A 132 -18.35 9.02 15.64
N GLY A 133 -17.96 7.76 15.43
CA GLY A 133 -16.62 7.45 14.93
C GLY A 133 -16.64 6.99 13.47
N HIS A 134 -15.95 7.70 12.58
CA HIS A 134 -15.55 7.12 11.29
C HIS A 134 -14.30 6.26 11.51
N PHE A 135 -14.15 5.22 10.70
CA PHE A 135 -13.05 4.26 10.85
C PHE A 135 -12.12 4.22 9.64
N CYS A 136 -12.57 4.71 8.47
CA CYS A 136 -11.81 4.71 7.23
C CYS A 136 -12.25 5.86 6.32
N THR A 137 -11.51 6.01 5.22
CA THR A 137 -11.76 6.96 4.14
C THR A 137 -12.10 6.19 2.87
N ALA A 138 -12.95 6.74 2.01
CA ALA A 138 -13.23 6.22 0.67
C ALA A 138 -13.38 7.35 -0.34
N SER A 139 -13.36 7.01 -1.63
CA SER A 139 -13.56 7.97 -2.73
C SER A 139 -14.54 7.44 -3.76
N VAL A 140 -15.40 8.32 -4.27
CA VAL A 140 -16.23 8.01 -5.44
C VAL A 140 -15.35 7.89 -6.66
N VAL A 141 -15.51 6.81 -7.42
CA VAL A 141 -14.88 6.59 -8.73
C VAL A 141 -15.92 6.61 -9.84
N ASP A 142 -15.53 7.12 -11.01
CA ASP A 142 -16.40 7.12 -12.19
C ASP A 142 -16.78 5.68 -12.54
N SER A 143 -18.08 5.43 -12.67
CA SER A 143 -18.62 4.12 -13.05
C SER A 143 -19.87 4.26 -13.92
N PRO A 144 -20.21 3.28 -14.75
CA PRO A 144 -21.42 3.31 -15.56
C PRO A 144 -22.71 3.46 -14.73
N GLY A 145 -22.75 2.83 -13.54
CA GLY A 145 -23.84 2.95 -12.57
C GLY A 145 -23.84 4.24 -11.77
N GLY A 146 -22.69 4.91 -11.68
CA GLY A 146 -22.53 6.13 -10.90
C GLY A 146 -22.56 5.93 -9.38
N ASP A 147 -22.26 4.73 -8.91
CA ASP A 147 -22.53 4.23 -7.56
C ASP A 147 -21.34 3.55 -6.89
N VAL A 148 -20.15 3.57 -7.52
CA VAL A 148 -18.97 2.86 -7.01
C VAL A 148 -18.07 3.78 -6.20
N ILE A 149 -17.62 3.29 -5.07
CA ILE A 149 -16.56 3.89 -4.25
C ILE A 149 -15.37 2.92 -4.14
N ILE A 150 -14.16 3.47 -3.91
CA ILE A 150 -12.93 2.72 -3.67
C ILE A 150 -12.42 3.02 -2.26
N SER A 151 -11.86 2.01 -1.59
CA SER A 151 -11.20 2.10 -0.30
C SER A 151 -10.13 1.01 -0.18
N ALA A 152 -9.51 0.86 1.00
CA ALA A 152 -8.71 -0.32 1.31
C ALA A 152 -9.61 -1.54 1.58
N ALA A 153 -9.10 -2.75 1.32
CA ALA A 153 -9.86 -3.97 1.58
C ALA A 153 -10.09 -4.17 3.09
N HIS A 154 -9.10 -3.91 3.94
CA HIS A 154 -9.29 -4.00 5.39
C HIS A 154 -10.38 -3.05 5.94
N CYS A 155 -10.75 -2.00 5.20
CA CYS A 155 -11.87 -1.10 5.52
C CYS A 155 -13.24 -1.68 5.11
N LEU A 156 -13.28 -2.54 4.10
CA LEU A 156 -14.49 -3.05 3.48
C LEU A 156 -14.73 -4.56 3.74
N SER A 157 -14.01 -5.13 4.71
CA SER A 157 -14.12 -6.56 5.09
C SER A 157 -15.30 -6.87 6.04
N GLY A 158 -16.30 -6.03 6.08
CA GLY A 158 -17.41 -6.13 7.01
C GLY A 158 -18.74 -6.48 6.36
N ASP A 159 -19.82 -6.23 7.12
CA ASP A 159 -21.19 -6.31 6.61
C ASP A 159 -21.54 -5.02 5.86
N PRO A 160 -21.82 -5.09 4.54
CA PRO A 160 -22.24 -3.93 3.76
C PRO A 160 -23.43 -3.21 4.39
N GLY A 161 -24.44 -3.98 4.87
CA GLY A 161 -25.64 -3.42 5.50
C GLY A 161 -25.39 -2.57 6.74
N ASN A 162 -24.21 -2.70 7.33
CA ASN A 162 -23.77 -1.97 8.54
C ASN A 162 -22.84 -0.77 8.23
N THR A 163 -22.51 -0.54 6.98
CA THR A 163 -21.56 0.51 6.57
C THR A 163 -22.28 1.61 5.81
N VAL A 164 -21.91 2.86 6.12
CA VAL A 164 -22.37 4.05 5.37
C VAL A 164 -21.17 4.89 4.96
N PHE A 165 -21.27 5.47 3.76
CA PHE A 165 -20.30 6.41 3.22
C PHE A 165 -20.86 7.84 3.28
N ILE A 166 -20.10 8.77 3.84
CA ILE A 166 -20.49 10.17 3.97
C ILE A 166 -19.51 11.06 3.21
N PRO A 167 -19.79 11.40 1.94
CA PRO A 167 -18.92 12.24 1.12
C PRO A 167 -18.85 13.66 1.66
N GLY A 168 -17.62 14.21 1.70
CA GLY A 168 -17.38 15.58 2.16
C GLY A 168 -17.70 15.82 3.64
N TYR A 169 -17.76 14.78 4.46
CA TYR A 169 -18.04 14.88 5.91
C TYR A 169 -17.18 15.95 6.59
N ARG A 170 -17.80 16.78 7.44
CA ARG A 170 -17.10 17.81 8.23
C ARG A 170 -17.88 18.19 9.48
N ASN A 171 -17.23 18.07 10.65
CA ASN A 171 -17.74 18.60 11.92
C ASN A 171 -19.19 18.16 12.22
N GLY A 172 -19.47 16.87 12.04
CA GLY A 172 -20.80 16.31 12.24
C GLY A 172 -21.81 16.63 11.13
N LYS A 173 -21.38 17.25 10.01
CA LYS A 173 -22.26 17.58 8.88
C LYS A 173 -22.06 16.61 7.73
N GLU A 174 -23.16 16.23 7.11
CA GLU A 174 -23.29 15.35 5.96
C GLU A 174 -23.77 16.14 4.73
N PRO A 175 -22.89 17.00 4.14
CA PRO A 175 -23.33 17.99 3.15
C PRO A 175 -23.97 17.38 1.90
N TYR A 176 -23.65 16.11 1.61
CA TYR A 176 -24.16 15.36 0.45
C TYR A 176 -24.95 14.13 0.87
N GLY A 177 -25.31 14.00 2.17
CA GLY A 177 -26.05 12.88 2.73
C GLY A 177 -25.19 11.69 3.11
N SER A 178 -25.86 10.69 3.69
CA SER A 178 -25.28 9.41 4.15
C SER A 178 -25.72 8.30 3.20
N TRP A 179 -24.78 7.65 2.55
CA TRP A 179 -25.00 6.68 1.48
C TRP A 179 -24.79 5.26 2.01
N PRO A 180 -25.83 4.41 2.00
CA PRO A 180 -25.68 3.03 2.49
C PRO A 180 -24.81 2.24 1.52
N VAL A 181 -23.84 1.51 2.04
CA VAL A 181 -23.10 0.50 1.29
C VAL A 181 -24.00 -0.72 1.10
N VAL A 182 -24.11 -1.23 -0.13
CA VAL A 182 -24.98 -2.37 -0.46
C VAL A 182 -24.20 -3.60 -0.92
N HIS A 183 -23.01 -3.42 -1.51
CA HIS A 183 -22.08 -4.49 -1.84
C HIS A 183 -20.66 -4.07 -1.53
N MET A 184 -19.82 -5.03 -1.16
CA MET A 184 -18.38 -4.91 -1.00
C MET A 184 -17.72 -5.95 -1.90
N ILE A 185 -16.67 -5.56 -2.60
CA ILE A 185 -15.98 -6.38 -3.59
C ILE A 185 -14.49 -6.35 -3.26
N GLU A 186 -14.00 -7.49 -2.79
CA GLU A 186 -12.62 -7.71 -2.36
C GLU A 186 -11.97 -8.80 -3.20
N ASP A 187 -10.65 -8.74 -3.33
CA ASP A 187 -9.91 -9.80 -4.00
C ASP A 187 -9.88 -11.09 -3.15
N PRO A 188 -10.00 -12.29 -3.78
CA PRO A 188 -9.88 -13.56 -3.07
C PRO A 188 -8.56 -13.75 -2.30
N ASN A 189 -7.44 -13.16 -2.77
CA ASN A 189 -6.17 -13.24 -2.05
C ASN A 189 -6.20 -12.43 -0.75
N TRP A 190 -6.92 -11.30 -0.73
CA TRP A 190 -7.18 -10.58 0.50
C TRP A 190 -8.07 -11.40 1.43
N THR A 191 -9.23 -11.85 0.98
CA THR A 191 -10.22 -12.53 1.84
C THR A 191 -9.74 -13.86 2.39
N SER A 192 -8.84 -14.57 1.68
CA SER A 192 -8.35 -15.89 2.09
C SER A 192 -7.05 -15.83 2.90
N ASN A 193 -6.17 -14.88 2.61
CA ASN A 193 -4.80 -14.86 3.13
C ASN A 193 -4.43 -13.54 3.80
N THR A 194 -5.27 -12.52 3.72
CA THR A 194 -4.95 -11.13 4.13
C THR A 194 -3.67 -10.64 3.44
N ASP A 195 -3.53 -10.99 2.15
CA ASP A 195 -2.35 -10.65 1.37
C ASP A 195 -2.32 -9.15 1.11
N GLN A 196 -1.32 -8.48 1.67
CA GLN A 196 -1.17 -7.03 1.64
C GLN A 196 -1.02 -6.45 0.23
N ASP A 197 -0.62 -7.25 -0.75
CA ASP A 197 -0.54 -6.83 -2.15
C ASP A 197 -1.93 -6.71 -2.82
N TYR A 198 -3.00 -7.09 -2.10
CA TYR A 198 -4.40 -7.01 -2.53
C TYR A 198 -5.28 -6.18 -1.57
N ASP A 199 -4.68 -5.33 -0.73
CA ASP A 199 -5.41 -4.46 0.23
C ASP A 199 -6.02 -3.24 -0.47
N VAL A 200 -6.88 -3.50 -1.44
CA VAL A 200 -7.74 -2.54 -2.14
C VAL A 200 -9.10 -3.19 -2.42
N ALA A 201 -10.18 -2.44 -2.24
CA ALA A 201 -11.52 -2.94 -2.47
C ALA A 201 -12.43 -1.86 -3.06
N PHE A 202 -13.52 -2.30 -3.69
CA PHE A 202 -14.59 -1.45 -4.15
C PHE A 202 -15.87 -1.75 -3.38
N ALA A 203 -16.73 -0.75 -3.29
CA ALA A 203 -18.08 -0.96 -2.79
C ALA A 203 -19.10 -0.25 -3.68
N VAL A 204 -20.29 -0.82 -3.74
CA VAL A 204 -21.46 -0.19 -4.37
C VAL A 204 -22.27 0.46 -3.28
N VAL A 205 -22.65 1.73 -3.47
CA VAL A 205 -23.55 2.44 -2.57
C VAL A 205 -24.96 2.52 -3.16
N GLY A 206 -25.98 2.41 -2.31
CA GLY A 206 -27.37 2.55 -2.72
C GLY A 206 -27.72 4.01 -3.09
N PRO A 207 -28.75 4.25 -3.90
CA PRO A 207 -29.18 5.58 -4.28
C PRO A 207 -29.75 6.35 -3.08
N LEU A 208 -29.57 7.65 -3.10
CA LEU A 208 -30.16 8.55 -2.10
C LEU A 208 -31.09 9.56 -2.77
N HIS A 209 -32.37 9.57 -2.36
CA HIS A 209 -33.42 10.40 -2.97
C HIS A 209 -33.53 10.22 -4.51
N GLY A 210 -33.36 8.99 -4.99
CA GLY A 210 -33.43 8.66 -6.41
C GLY A 210 -32.26 9.13 -7.27
N LYS A 211 -31.14 9.55 -6.64
CA LYS A 211 -29.91 9.94 -7.32
C LYS A 211 -28.77 8.98 -6.98
N GLU A 212 -27.89 8.77 -7.94
CA GLU A 212 -26.63 8.09 -7.72
C GLU A 212 -25.59 9.05 -7.15
N ILE A 213 -24.63 8.54 -6.39
CA ILE A 213 -23.65 9.37 -5.69
C ILE A 213 -22.81 10.23 -6.66
N GLN A 214 -22.41 9.67 -7.79
CA GLN A 214 -21.65 10.37 -8.82
C GLN A 214 -22.42 11.55 -9.44
N GLN A 215 -23.75 11.48 -9.49
CA GLN A 215 -24.59 12.59 -9.95
C GLN A 215 -24.57 13.75 -8.96
N VAL A 216 -24.26 13.49 -7.68
CA VAL A 216 -24.27 14.50 -6.62
C VAL A 216 -22.89 15.12 -6.41
N VAL A 217 -21.82 14.32 -6.37
CA VAL A 217 -20.47 14.80 -6.04
C VAL A 217 -19.46 14.64 -7.17
N GLY A 218 -19.83 13.94 -8.25
CA GLY A 218 -18.91 13.50 -9.31
C GLY A 218 -18.09 12.29 -8.88
N GLY A 219 -17.28 11.77 -9.79
CA GLY A 219 -16.33 10.68 -9.56
C GLY A 219 -14.91 11.10 -9.91
N ASN A 220 -13.93 10.34 -9.44
CA ASN A 220 -12.56 10.36 -9.90
C ASN A 220 -12.35 9.23 -10.91
N THR A 221 -11.59 9.46 -11.96
CA THR A 221 -11.26 8.40 -12.92
C THR A 221 -10.31 7.40 -12.25
N LEU A 222 -10.57 6.10 -12.40
CA LEU A 222 -9.62 5.06 -12.02
C LEU A 222 -8.58 4.88 -13.12
N ALA A 223 -7.30 4.79 -12.78
CA ALA A 223 -6.26 4.40 -13.73
C ALA A 223 -5.32 3.37 -13.12
N VAL A 224 -4.96 2.38 -13.94
CA VAL A 224 -4.00 1.33 -13.59
C VAL A 224 -2.72 1.48 -14.41
N ASN A 225 -1.65 0.77 -14.00
CA ASN A 225 -0.35 0.74 -14.68
C ASN A 225 0.27 2.15 -14.88
N GLN A 226 0.03 3.05 -13.93
CA GLN A 226 0.64 4.38 -13.97
C GLN A 226 2.08 4.34 -13.46
N PRO A 227 2.97 5.22 -13.95
CA PRO A 227 4.31 5.34 -13.39
C PRO A 227 4.23 5.57 -11.86
N PRO A 228 5.05 4.88 -11.06
CA PRO A 228 4.96 4.96 -9.60
C PRO A 228 5.36 6.31 -9.01
N SER A 229 6.13 7.12 -9.76
CA SER A 229 6.53 8.47 -9.35
C SER A 229 5.61 9.51 -9.99
N GLN A 230 4.61 9.96 -9.23
CA GLN A 230 3.60 10.94 -9.63
C GLN A 230 3.40 11.99 -8.54
N LEU A 231 3.05 13.22 -8.92
CA LEU A 231 2.55 14.20 -7.96
C LEU A 231 1.14 13.82 -7.55
N ILE A 232 0.98 13.44 -6.28
CA ILE A 232 -0.28 12.98 -5.69
C ILE A 232 -0.83 14.04 -4.75
N THR A 233 -2.12 14.26 -4.81
CA THR A 233 -2.89 14.87 -3.72
C THR A 233 -3.56 13.75 -2.92
N LEU A 234 -3.14 13.60 -1.69
CA LEU A 234 -3.68 12.65 -0.73
C LEU A 234 -4.67 13.39 0.18
N THR A 235 -5.89 12.87 0.31
CA THR A 235 -6.91 13.47 1.20
C THR A 235 -7.58 12.35 1.97
N GLY A 236 -7.62 12.47 3.31
CA GLY A 236 -8.17 11.44 4.18
C GLY A 236 -8.70 11.97 5.50
N TYR A 237 -9.39 11.11 6.23
CA TYR A 237 -10.09 11.42 7.47
C TYR A 237 -9.39 10.74 8.65
N PRO A 238 -8.46 11.41 9.37
CA PRO A 238 -7.94 10.88 10.62
C PRO A 238 -9.10 10.68 11.62
N GLU A 239 -9.15 9.52 12.28
CA GLU A 239 -10.22 9.20 13.26
C GLU A 239 -10.31 10.25 14.38
N SER A 240 -9.20 10.82 14.76
CA SER A 240 -9.10 11.89 15.78
C SER A 240 -9.60 13.25 15.30
N ALA A 241 -9.95 13.42 14.01
CA ALA A 241 -10.32 14.70 13.43
C ALA A 241 -11.72 14.67 12.81
N ASN A 242 -12.49 15.74 13.02
CA ASN A 242 -13.83 15.87 12.45
C ASN A 242 -13.85 16.49 11.04
N ALA A 243 -12.69 16.59 10.38
CA ALA A 243 -12.56 17.10 9.03
C ALA A 243 -11.35 16.45 8.35
N PRO A 244 -11.37 16.29 7.02
CA PRO A 244 -10.25 15.64 6.33
C PRO A 244 -9.01 16.52 6.33
N ILE A 245 -7.85 15.87 6.30
CA ILE A 245 -6.56 16.49 5.99
C ILE A 245 -6.20 16.24 4.54
N THR A 246 -5.34 17.08 3.98
CA THR A 246 -4.79 16.90 2.64
C THR A 246 -3.30 17.23 2.62
N CYS A 247 -2.57 16.53 1.75
CA CYS A 247 -1.16 16.73 1.47
C CYS A 247 -0.91 16.53 -0.02
N SER A 248 0.07 17.25 -0.59
CA SER A 248 0.54 16.96 -1.94
C SER A 248 2.03 16.64 -1.90
N ASN A 249 2.40 15.47 -2.45
CA ASN A 249 3.79 15.04 -2.53
C ASN A 249 3.96 14.05 -3.70
N TYR A 250 5.20 13.73 -4.03
CA TYR A 250 5.49 12.71 -5.01
C TYR A 250 5.42 11.31 -4.39
N SER A 251 4.73 10.40 -5.07
CA SER A 251 4.80 8.98 -4.78
C SER A 251 6.10 8.38 -5.32
N ALA A 252 6.45 7.21 -4.82
CA ALA A 252 7.61 6.44 -5.28
C ALA A 252 7.28 4.94 -5.23
N SER A 253 8.00 4.13 -6.00
CA SER A 253 7.96 2.68 -5.85
C SER A 253 8.48 2.28 -4.47
N PHE A 254 7.82 1.32 -3.83
CA PHE A 254 8.29 0.65 -2.62
C PHE A 254 8.75 -0.78 -2.92
N SER A 255 7.95 -1.51 -3.68
CA SER A 255 8.27 -2.84 -4.20
C SER A 255 7.80 -2.95 -5.66
N GLN A 256 7.73 -4.16 -6.21
CA GLN A 256 7.12 -4.41 -7.52
C GLN A 256 5.60 -4.26 -7.50
N THR A 257 4.99 -4.52 -6.34
CA THR A 257 3.54 -4.56 -6.13
C THR A 257 3.02 -3.40 -5.30
N GLN A 258 3.90 -2.53 -4.78
CA GLN A 258 3.49 -1.47 -3.88
C GLN A 258 4.22 -0.15 -4.10
N MET A 259 3.54 0.93 -3.76
CA MET A 259 4.01 2.30 -3.78
C MET A 259 4.04 2.89 -2.37
N ARG A 260 4.82 3.96 -2.17
CA ARG A 260 4.83 4.75 -0.93
C ARG A 260 4.74 6.24 -1.21
N ILE A 261 4.26 6.99 -0.22
CA ILE A 261 4.26 8.46 -0.20
C ILE A 261 4.58 8.96 1.21
N THR A 262 5.32 10.06 1.31
CA THR A 262 5.64 10.70 2.60
C THR A 262 4.78 11.95 2.79
N CYS A 263 3.76 11.83 3.64
CA CYS A 263 2.81 12.91 3.99
C CYS A 263 2.54 12.84 5.49
N ALA A 264 2.70 13.94 6.21
CA ALA A 264 2.59 13.98 7.66
C ALA A 264 1.15 13.77 8.18
N ASN A 265 1.04 13.12 9.35
CA ASN A 265 -0.20 12.99 10.14
C ASN A 265 -1.32 12.13 9.51
N TYR A 266 -1.00 11.17 8.67
CA TYR A 266 -1.96 10.17 8.20
C TYR A 266 -2.04 9.02 9.22
N THR A 267 -2.87 9.22 10.24
CA THR A 267 -3.12 8.27 11.34
C THR A 267 -4.33 7.38 11.04
N ASP A 268 -4.73 6.53 12.00
CA ASP A 268 -5.94 5.70 11.94
C ASP A 268 -7.14 6.49 11.40
N GLY A 269 -7.99 5.82 10.63
CA GLY A 269 -9.10 6.42 9.90
C GLY A 269 -8.73 6.95 8.50
N THR A 270 -7.44 7.21 8.22
CA THR A 270 -7.02 7.63 6.88
C THR A 270 -6.86 6.46 5.91
N SER A 271 -6.94 5.22 6.37
CA SER A 271 -7.01 4.02 5.53
C SER A 271 -8.05 4.17 4.42
N GLY A 272 -7.72 3.75 3.20
CA GLY A 272 -8.56 3.94 2.01
C GLY A 272 -8.51 5.34 1.39
N SER A 273 -7.73 6.29 1.92
CA SER A 273 -7.54 7.61 1.31
C SER A 273 -7.03 7.50 -0.12
N PRO A 274 -7.70 8.09 -1.11
CA PRO A 274 -7.30 7.97 -2.50
C PRO A 274 -6.01 8.74 -2.80
N TRP A 275 -5.12 8.14 -3.59
CA TRP A 275 -3.96 8.78 -4.18
C TRP A 275 -4.36 9.38 -5.51
N VAL A 276 -4.59 10.68 -5.55
CA VAL A 276 -5.19 11.36 -6.69
C VAL A 276 -4.15 12.15 -7.45
N ILE A 277 -3.94 11.86 -8.73
CA ILE A 277 -3.26 12.77 -9.67
C ILE A 277 -4.24 13.91 -9.96
N PRO A 278 -3.91 15.17 -9.63
CA PRO A 278 -4.81 16.31 -9.84
C PRO A 278 -5.07 16.55 -11.33
N GLY A 279 -6.34 16.61 -11.71
CA GLY A 279 -6.77 16.97 -13.05
C GLY A 279 -7.26 18.42 -13.17
N LYS A 280 -7.72 18.78 -14.36
CA LYS A 280 -8.27 20.12 -14.61
C LYS A 280 -9.67 20.23 -14.00
N ARG A 281 -10.03 21.45 -13.54
CA ARG A 281 -11.37 21.79 -13.00
C ARG A 281 -11.80 20.92 -11.81
N GLY A 282 -10.85 20.44 -11.00
CA GLY A 282 -11.13 19.62 -9.82
C GLY A 282 -11.47 18.17 -10.13
N THR A 283 -11.29 17.68 -11.37
CA THR A 283 -11.26 16.24 -11.65
C THR A 283 -9.97 15.62 -11.10
N GLY A 284 -9.94 14.32 -10.94
CA GLY A 284 -8.76 13.61 -10.49
C GLY A 284 -8.70 12.18 -11.02
N THR A 285 -7.50 11.61 -11.01
CA THR A 285 -7.28 10.22 -11.38
C THR A 285 -6.72 9.48 -10.17
N VAL A 286 -7.45 8.48 -9.67
CA VAL A 286 -7.04 7.62 -8.56
C VAL A 286 -6.11 6.55 -9.11
N ILE A 287 -4.93 6.42 -8.51
CA ILE A 287 -3.91 5.43 -8.86
C ILE A 287 -3.44 4.60 -7.67
N GLY A 288 -4.03 4.81 -6.49
CA GLY A 288 -3.72 4.12 -5.25
C GLY A 288 -4.71 4.51 -4.15
N VAL A 289 -4.67 3.78 -3.04
CA VAL A 289 -5.34 4.10 -1.78
C VAL A 289 -4.40 3.81 -0.62
N ILE A 290 -4.56 4.48 0.53
CA ILE A 290 -3.83 4.07 1.74
C ILE A 290 -4.31 2.68 2.14
N GLY A 291 -3.41 1.71 2.03
CA GLY A 291 -3.59 0.29 2.27
C GLY A 291 -2.29 -0.43 1.92
N GLY A 292 -2.33 -1.75 1.68
CA GLY A 292 -1.15 -2.52 1.32
C GLY A 292 -0.24 -2.79 2.52
N PHE A 293 1.06 -2.54 2.37
CA PHE A 293 2.06 -2.86 3.40
C PHE A 293 1.63 -2.35 4.77
N GLU A 294 1.48 -3.28 5.73
CA GLU A 294 1.03 -3.03 7.10
C GLU A 294 -0.26 -2.17 7.15
N GLN A 295 -1.21 -2.49 6.24
CA GLN A 295 -2.50 -1.81 6.11
C GLN A 295 -2.39 -0.28 5.96
N GLY A 296 -1.31 0.19 5.33
CA GLY A 296 -1.04 1.60 5.09
C GLY A 296 0.23 2.14 5.72
N GLY A 297 0.91 1.37 6.58
CA GLY A 297 2.23 1.68 7.14
C GLY A 297 2.29 1.78 8.66
N TYR A 298 3.50 1.79 9.20
CA TYR A 298 3.75 1.82 10.67
C TYR A 298 3.74 3.23 11.28
N THR A 299 3.87 4.26 10.47
CA THR A 299 4.04 5.64 10.97
C THR A 299 3.06 6.59 10.30
N PRO A 300 2.63 7.65 10.98
CA PRO A 300 1.69 8.61 10.41
C PRO A 300 2.27 9.45 9.27
N ASP A 301 3.57 9.33 9.00
CA ASP A 301 4.28 10.18 8.04
C ASP A 301 4.63 9.45 6.74
N VAL A 302 4.46 8.14 6.69
CA VAL A 302 4.70 7.32 5.49
C VAL A 302 3.51 6.42 5.25
N SER A 303 2.86 6.61 4.12
CA SER A 303 1.72 5.79 3.70
C SER A 303 2.08 4.92 2.50
N TYR A 304 1.44 3.77 2.41
CA TYR A 304 1.63 2.79 1.35
C TYR A 304 0.33 2.56 0.57
N SER A 305 0.47 2.05 -0.63
CA SER A 305 -0.64 1.64 -1.49
C SER A 305 -0.22 0.43 -2.30
N VAL A 306 -1.15 -0.48 -2.54
CA VAL A 306 -1.04 -1.46 -3.63
C VAL A 306 -0.77 -0.70 -4.94
N TYR A 307 0.12 -1.22 -5.79
CA TYR A 307 0.29 -0.73 -7.15
C TYR A 307 -0.93 -1.16 -7.99
N PHE A 308 -1.66 -0.20 -8.54
CA PHE A 308 -2.84 -0.50 -9.32
C PHE A 308 -2.45 -1.05 -10.70
N ASP A 309 -2.76 -2.32 -10.91
CA ASP A 309 -2.48 -3.10 -12.11
C ASP A 309 -3.74 -3.72 -12.73
N GLY A 310 -3.57 -4.80 -13.48
CA GLY A 310 -4.67 -5.53 -14.11
C GLY A 310 -5.64 -6.19 -13.13
N ASP A 311 -5.17 -6.57 -11.94
CA ASP A 311 -6.00 -7.22 -10.91
C ASP A 311 -6.96 -6.19 -10.32
N VAL A 312 -6.48 -4.98 -10.01
CA VAL A 312 -7.33 -3.86 -9.56
C VAL A 312 -8.35 -3.47 -10.63
N GLN A 313 -7.94 -3.46 -11.92
CA GLN A 313 -8.89 -3.21 -13.03
C GLN A 313 -9.96 -4.29 -13.11
N SER A 314 -9.61 -5.55 -12.89
CA SER A 314 -10.54 -6.68 -12.90
C SER A 314 -11.51 -6.60 -11.72
N LEU A 315 -11.03 -6.22 -10.55
CA LEU A 315 -11.85 -6.01 -9.35
C LEU A 315 -12.85 -4.86 -9.55
N TYR A 316 -12.41 -3.75 -10.16
CA TYR A 316 -13.30 -2.67 -10.56
C TYR A 316 -14.39 -3.13 -11.54
N GLN A 317 -14.05 -3.96 -12.55
CA GLN A 317 -15.03 -4.49 -13.49
C GLN A 317 -16.08 -5.37 -12.80
N GLN A 318 -15.70 -6.12 -11.78
CA GLN A 318 -16.65 -6.86 -10.94
C GLN A 318 -17.61 -5.88 -10.23
N ALA A 319 -17.09 -4.82 -9.62
CA ALA A 319 -17.90 -3.82 -8.91
C ALA A 319 -18.94 -3.16 -9.84
N VAL A 320 -18.56 -2.76 -11.06
CA VAL A 320 -19.48 -2.10 -12.01
C VAL A 320 -20.55 -3.01 -12.60
N THR A 321 -20.37 -4.33 -12.48
CA THR A 321 -21.36 -5.32 -12.94
C THR A 321 -22.29 -5.80 -11.83
N MET A 322 -22.05 -5.41 -10.56
CA MET A 322 -22.94 -5.76 -9.47
C MET A 322 -24.33 -5.14 -9.66
N VAL A 323 -25.33 -6.01 -9.64
CA VAL A 323 -26.73 -5.60 -9.72
C VAL A 323 -27.22 -5.29 -8.31
N ARG A 324 -27.86 -4.13 -8.14
CA ARG A 324 -28.49 -3.70 -6.87
C ARG A 324 -29.81 -4.40 -6.62
#